data_973dbbebf601567d8b720da1490a1d25
#
_entry.id   973dbbebf601567d8b720da1490a1d25
#
_cell.length_a   1.000
_cell.length_b   1.000
_cell.length_c   1.000
_cell.angle_alpha   90.00
_cell.angle_beta   90.00
_cell.angle_gamma   90.00
#
_symmetry.space_group_name_H-M   'P 1'
#
loop_
_entity.id
_entity.type
_entity.pdbx_description
1 polymer ?
#
loop_
_entity_poly.entity_id
_entity_poly.type
_entity_poly.pdbx_seq_one_letter_code
_entity_poly.pdbx_strand_id
1 'polypeptide(L)'
;HANDEDYFDMGKTRLKTLQRSIQLHIETRPSHYNPNWLPKLWLCFGAKGAIVLAFWLGSTLAEQIRGVHKSFPFLEFTGEPGAGKSTLINFIWKMFGRADDEGKDPSKGTQSGRRRWMGQVSNQPVVLLEADRNDPSAAAGGRPKKAYDWDELKPLYNGGSLGVTGVKTAGNETYEPPFRGSIVISQNAAVSAHEAILTRLVKVILMRAETTPESRVAIAELEQMQVEQLSHFMVKVMTQEAGLMECFLKAFKGHETTLRGVKEIRVERIIKNHAQMMALIDCLAMVCPLTQQQVNECRAELVSMAIERQFAISADHPGVAQFWEVYDYLEAERDDGVVNHSRDPNLIAIHINDFVRLAAEHRQELPSASDLRTWLPDSSSRKYLGQRAVNSRIRERQNQQRGFDNLKPITVRCWVFENPNRRGNAETN
;
A
#
# COMPACT_ATOMS: atom_id res chain seq x y z
N HIS A 1 5.23 -34.37 0.33
CA HIS A 1 6.20 -33.60 -0.45
C HIS A 1 6.32 -34.21 -1.85
N ALA A 2 6.51 -33.38 -2.88
CA ALA A 2 6.95 -33.85 -4.18
C ALA A 2 8.40 -34.35 -4.05
N ASN A 3 8.78 -35.33 -4.87
CA ASN A 3 10.18 -35.72 -4.98
C ASN A 3 10.97 -34.70 -5.82
N ASP A 4 12.27 -34.92 -6.00
CA ASP A 4 13.17 -34.01 -6.74
C ASP A 4 12.77 -33.82 -8.22
N GLU A 5 11.89 -34.68 -8.74
CA GLU A 5 11.34 -34.58 -10.09
C GLU A 5 9.94 -33.94 -10.15
N ASP A 6 9.48 -33.33 -9.06
CA ASP A 6 8.14 -32.73 -8.91
C ASP A 6 6.96 -33.71 -9.00
N TYR A 7 7.15 -34.94 -8.60
CA TYR A 7 6.09 -35.94 -8.49
C TYR A 7 5.71 -36.16 -7.02
N PHE A 8 4.40 -36.27 -6.77
CA PHE A 8 3.87 -36.85 -5.55
C PHE A 8 3.65 -38.33 -5.79
N ASP A 9 4.40 -39.18 -5.11
CA ASP A 9 4.20 -40.63 -5.13
C ASP A 9 3.20 -41.03 -4.04
N MET A 10 2.06 -41.51 -4.44
CA MET A 10 0.96 -41.98 -3.58
C MET A 10 0.77 -43.48 -3.69
N GLY A 11 1.84 -44.22 -3.83
CA GLY A 11 1.86 -45.69 -3.98
C GLY A 11 1.46 -46.13 -5.39
N LYS A 12 0.19 -46.40 -5.63
CA LYS A 12 -0.29 -46.82 -6.95
C LYS A 12 -0.48 -45.67 -7.94
N THR A 13 -0.49 -44.41 -7.45
CA THR A 13 -0.75 -43.24 -8.26
C THR A 13 0.40 -42.25 -8.12
N ARG A 14 0.93 -41.76 -9.24
CA ARG A 14 1.93 -40.70 -9.31
C ARG A 14 1.28 -39.46 -9.91
N LEU A 15 1.29 -38.36 -9.16
CA LEU A 15 0.78 -37.07 -9.59
C LEU A 15 1.95 -36.12 -9.86
N LYS A 16 2.09 -35.70 -11.11
CA LYS A 16 3.07 -34.65 -11.47
C LYS A 16 2.52 -33.31 -11.16
N THR A 17 3.30 -32.47 -10.45
CA THR A 17 3.00 -31.05 -10.37
C THR A 17 3.46 -30.35 -11.65
N LEU A 18 2.62 -29.50 -12.21
CA LEU A 18 2.99 -28.67 -13.36
C LEU A 18 3.75 -27.40 -12.94
N GLN A 19 3.98 -27.23 -11.65
CA GLN A 19 4.63 -26.05 -11.07
C GLN A 19 5.74 -26.50 -10.13
N ARG A 20 6.82 -25.70 -10.11
CA ARG A 20 7.89 -25.86 -9.15
C ARG A 20 7.31 -25.66 -7.74
N SER A 21 7.36 -26.72 -6.92
CA SER A 21 6.93 -26.64 -5.52
C SER A 21 7.81 -25.66 -4.76
N ILE A 22 7.21 -24.89 -3.84
CA ILE A 22 7.97 -24.08 -2.91
C ILE A 22 8.74 -25.03 -1.99
N GLN A 23 10.05 -25.00 -2.06
CA GLN A 23 10.92 -25.77 -1.17
C GLN A 23 11.40 -24.88 -0.04
N LEU A 24 11.31 -25.38 1.19
CA LEU A 24 11.82 -24.74 2.38
C LEU A 24 13.04 -25.51 2.91
N HIS A 25 14.15 -24.85 3.00
CA HIS A 25 15.38 -25.38 3.59
C HIS A 25 15.45 -24.99 5.06
N ILE A 26 14.88 -25.83 5.93
CA ILE A 26 14.80 -25.56 7.36
C ILE A 26 15.89 -26.36 8.10
N GLU A 27 16.84 -25.65 8.70
CA GLU A 27 17.82 -26.24 9.59
C GLU A 27 17.21 -26.49 10.98
N THR A 28 17.09 -27.74 11.37
CA THR A 28 16.47 -28.12 12.63
C THR A 28 17.46 -28.16 13.81
N ARG A 29 18.77 -28.19 13.53
CA ARG A 29 19.81 -28.26 14.59
C ARG A 29 20.11 -26.88 15.16
N PRO A 30 19.86 -26.65 16.48
CA PRO A 30 20.12 -25.35 17.10
C PRO A 30 21.59 -24.90 17.02
N SER A 31 22.53 -25.86 16.96
CA SER A 31 23.97 -25.59 16.90
C SER A 31 24.44 -24.88 15.63
N HIS A 32 23.66 -24.96 14.55
CA HIS A 32 23.95 -24.28 13.29
C HIS A 32 23.38 -22.86 13.22
N TYR A 33 22.49 -22.52 14.13
CA TYR A 33 21.87 -21.21 14.17
C TYR A 33 22.84 -20.11 14.61
N ASN A 34 22.99 -19.08 13.79
CA ASN A 34 23.81 -17.93 14.08
C ASN A 34 22.95 -16.75 14.56
N PRO A 35 22.86 -16.46 15.85
CA PRO A 35 22.05 -15.38 16.39
C PRO A 35 22.64 -13.98 16.16
N ASN A 36 23.89 -13.87 15.69
CA ASN A 36 24.59 -12.59 15.50
C ASN A 36 24.04 -11.72 14.36
N TRP A 37 22.99 -12.18 13.69
CA TRP A 37 22.28 -11.41 12.69
C TRP A 37 21.48 -10.24 13.30
N LEU A 38 20.95 -10.39 14.51
CA LEU A 38 20.03 -9.40 15.11
C LEU A 38 20.70 -8.03 15.34
N PRO A 39 21.89 -7.92 15.98
CA PRO A 39 22.59 -6.64 16.10
C PRO A 39 22.91 -6.00 14.74
N LYS A 40 23.25 -6.81 13.73
CA LYS A 40 23.55 -6.34 12.37
C LYS A 40 22.29 -5.83 11.66
N LEU A 41 21.17 -6.57 11.75
CA LEU A 41 19.88 -6.14 11.22
C LEU A 41 19.46 -4.80 11.84
N TRP A 42 19.62 -4.69 13.17
CA TRP A 42 19.31 -3.46 13.88
C TRP A 42 20.19 -2.28 13.47
N LEU A 43 21.51 -2.51 13.31
CA LEU A 43 22.43 -1.49 12.85
C LEU A 43 22.09 -0.99 11.43
N CYS A 44 21.66 -1.90 10.56
CA CYS A 44 21.36 -1.56 9.15
C CYS A 44 20.00 -0.92 8.95
N PHE A 45 18.98 -1.38 9.66
CA PHE A 45 17.57 -1.09 9.35
C PHE A 45 16.76 -0.64 10.57
N GLY A 46 17.34 -0.65 11.77
CA GLY A 46 16.71 -0.20 13.01
C GLY A 46 15.32 -0.81 13.25
N ALA A 47 14.41 -0.01 13.77
CA ALA A 47 13.04 -0.39 14.02
C ALA A 47 12.30 -0.85 12.74
N LYS A 48 12.60 -0.23 11.59
CA LYS A 48 11.97 -0.59 10.31
C LYS A 48 12.28 -2.02 9.89
N GLY A 49 13.53 -2.47 10.05
CA GLY A 49 13.93 -3.86 9.79
C GLY A 49 13.23 -4.87 10.69
N ALA A 50 13.11 -4.56 11.99
CA ALA A 50 12.37 -5.38 12.94
C ALA A 50 10.87 -5.44 12.63
N ILE A 51 10.25 -4.33 12.19
CA ILE A 51 8.85 -4.28 11.77
C ILE A 51 8.61 -5.17 10.54
N VAL A 52 9.50 -5.12 9.54
CA VAL A 52 9.41 -6.00 8.37
C VAL A 52 9.54 -7.47 8.78
N LEU A 53 10.51 -7.81 9.66
CA LEU A 53 10.66 -9.17 10.19
C LEU A 53 9.44 -9.63 10.99
N ALA A 54 8.86 -8.76 11.82
CA ALA A 54 7.64 -9.04 12.58
C ALA A 54 6.45 -9.32 11.64
N PHE A 55 6.35 -8.64 10.49
CA PHE A 55 5.36 -8.93 9.47
C PHE A 55 5.53 -10.34 8.88
N TRP A 56 6.77 -10.77 8.57
CA TRP A 56 7.04 -12.14 8.11
C TRP A 56 6.67 -13.17 9.18
N LEU A 57 7.04 -12.93 10.44
CA LEU A 57 6.59 -13.78 11.55
C LEU A 57 5.06 -13.84 11.61
N GLY A 58 4.39 -12.68 11.56
CA GLY A 58 2.93 -12.62 11.57
C GLY A 58 2.29 -13.33 10.37
N SER A 59 3.00 -13.39 9.25
CA SER A 59 2.52 -14.11 8.06
C SER A 59 2.38 -15.61 8.30
N THR A 60 3.17 -16.20 9.19
CA THR A 60 3.03 -17.61 9.58
C THR A 60 1.75 -17.87 10.37
N LEU A 61 1.17 -16.83 10.97
CA LEU A 61 -0.05 -16.86 11.77
C LEU A 61 -1.23 -16.18 11.05
N ALA A 62 -1.07 -15.80 9.79
CA ALA A 62 -2.02 -14.93 9.07
C ALA A 62 -3.42 -15.53 8.98
N GLU A 63 -3.54 -16.85 8.80
CA GLU A 63 -4.83 -17.55 8.75
C GLU A 63 -5.53 -17.55 10.12
N GLN A 64 -4.79 -17.83 11.19
CA GLN A 64 -5.31 -17.80 12.56
C GLN A 64 -5.73 -16.39 12.97
N ILE A 65 -4.90 -15.39 12.67
CA ILE A 65 -5.22 -13.98 12.95
C ILE A 65 -6.49 -13.57 12.21
N ARG A 66 -6.63 -13.93 10.92
CA ARG A 66 -7.88 -13.68 10.17
C ARG A 66 -9.07 -14.43 10.75
N GLY A 67 -8.86 -15.63 11.26
CA GLY A 67 -9.91 -16.41 11.94
C GLY A 67 -10.58 -15.60 13.04
N VAL A 68 -9.79 -14.84 13.82
CA VAL A 68 -10.25 -14.02 14.96
C VAL A 68 -10.58 -12.60 14.51
N HIS A 69 -9.63 -11.91 13.88
CA HIS A 69 -9.73 -10.48 13.57
C HIS A 69 -10.42 -10.20 12.23
N LYS A 70 -10.71 -11.22 11.41
CA LYS A 70 -11.30 -11.11 10.07
C LYS A 70 -10.48 -10.28 9.09
N SER A 71 -9.21 -10.04 9.39
CA SER A 71 -8.30 -9.27 8.56
C SER A 71 -6.84 -9.51 8.94
N PHE A 72 -5.94 -9.30 7.96
CA PHE A 72 -4.50 -9.21 8.16
C PHE A 72 -3.96 -8.09 7.25
N PRO A 73 -3.11 -7.16 7.75
CA PRO A 73 -2.64 -6.02 6.98
C PRO A 73 -1.80 -6.46 5.77
N PHE A 74 -1.69 -5.59 4.80
CA PHE A 74 -0.67 -5.68 3.77
C PHE A 74 0.54 -4.83 4.18
N LEU A 75 1.73 -5.26 3.82
CA LEU A 75 2.95 -4.48 4.00
C LEU A 75 3.31 -3.77 2.69
N GLU A 76 3.36 -2.45 2.71
CA GLU A 76 3.95 -1.65 1.66
C GLU A 76 5.39 -1.33 2.05
N PHE A 77 6.34 -1.82 1.28
CA PHE A 77 7.76 -1.67 1.54
C PHE A 77 8.41 -0.86 0.41
N THR A 78 8.62 0.41 0.65
CA THR A 78 9.11 1.37 -0.35
C THR A 78 10.45 1.95 0.06
N GLY A 79 11.09 2.67 -0.85
CA GLY A 79 12.33 3.38 -0.60
C GLY A 79 13.12 3.62 -1.88
N GLU A 80 14.11 4.48 -1.79
CA GLU A 80 14.99 4.83 -2.88
C GLU A 80 15.75 3.60 -3.44
N PRO A 81 16.14 3.63 -4.73
CA PRO A 81 17.07 2.64 -5.26
C PRO A 81 18.35 2.60 -4.44
N GLY A 82 18.80 1.40 -4.04
CA GLY A 82 19.99 1.23 -3.22
C GLY A 82 19.80 1.45 -1.71
N ALA A 83 18.57 1.63 -1.21
CA ALA A 83 18.27 1.72 0.22
C ALA A 83 18.28 0.35 0.96
N GLY A 84 18.60 -0.76 0.30
CA GLY A 84 18.72 -2.09 0.91
C GLY A 84 17.41 -2.90 0.97
N LYS A 85 16.35 -2.50 0.24
CA LYS A 85 15.06 -3.24 0.23
C LYS A 85 15.21 -4.71 -0.13
N SER A 86 15.84 -4.99 -1.29
CA SER A 86 16.03 -6.37 -1.77
C SER A 86 16.92 -7.17 -0.84
N THR A 87 17.97 -6.56 -0.29
CA THR A 87 18.85 -7.17 0.71
C THR A 87 18.06 -7.61 1.95
N LEU A 88 17.22 -6.73 2.50
CA LEU A 88 16.41 -7.07 3.67
C LEU A 88 15.41 -8.18 3.36
N ILE A 89 14.71 -8.13 2.24
CA ILE A 89 13.75 -9.17 1.82
C ILE A 89 14.47 -10.51 1.67
N ASN A 90 15.59 -10.56 0.95
CA ASN A 90 16.35 -11.78 0.72
C ASN A 90 16.90 -12.35 2.02
N PHE A 91 17.41 -11.49 2.91
CA PHE A 91 17.85 -11.90 4.24
C PHE A 91 16.72 -12.55 5.05
N ILE A 92 15.56 -11.89 5.11
CA ILE A 92 14.41 -12.43 5.84
C ILE A 92 13.93 -13.74 5.20
N TRP A 93 13.90 -13.86 3.87
CA TRP A 93 13.55 -15.12 3.22
C TRP A 93 14.45 -16.28 3.67
N LYS A 94 15.76 -16.07 3.81
CA LYS A 94 16.67 -17.08 4.34
C LYS A 94 16.30 -17.52 5.77
N MET A 95 15.81 -16.60 6.62
CA MET A 95 15.32 -16.93 7.97
C MET A 95 14.09 -17.83 7.93
N PHE A 96 13.28 -17.73 6.86
CA PHE A 96 12.09 -18.55 6.63
C PHE A 96 12.32 -19.72 5.67
N GLY A 97 13.58 -20.07 5.46
CA GLY A 97 13.98 -21.27 4.71
C GLY A 97 13.91 -21.14 3.19
N ARG A 98 13.88 -19.93 2.64
CA ARG A 98 13.84 -19.69 1.19
C ARG A 98 15.11 -18.94 0.75
N ALA A 99 15.88 -19.56 -0.16
CA ALA A 99 17.12 -18.95 -0.65
C ALA A 99 16.90 -17.95 -1.81
N ASP A 100 15.90 -18.20 -2.65
CA ASP A 100 15.80 -17.58 -3.99
C ASP A 100 14.36 -17.13 -4.32
N ASP A 101 13.76 -16.26 -3.52
CA ASP A 101 12.47 -15.66 -3.88
C ASP A 101 12.60 -14.15 -4.05
N GLU A 102 12.64 -13.70 -5.29
CA GLU A 102 12.69 -12.28 -5.63
C GLU A 102 11.31 -11.61 -5.67
N GLY A 103 10.23 -12.37 -5.48
CA GLY A 103 8.88 -11.88 -5.68
C GLY A 103 8.44 -11.92 -7.15
N LYS A 104 7.25 -11.40 -7.43
CA LYS A 104 6.66 -11.42 -8.78
C LYS A 104 6.01 -10.09 -9.14
N ASP A 105 6.18 -9.68 -10.39
CA ASP A 105 5.49 -8.54 -10.97
C ASP A 105 4.04 -8.93 -11.32
N PRO A 106 3.02 -8.37 -10.64
CA PRO A 106 1.63 -8.74 -10.86
C PRO A 106 1.12 -8.26 -12.24
N SER A 107 1.77 -7.27 -12.87
CA SER A 107 1.39 -6.75 -14.19
C SER A 107 1.71 -7.73 -15.32
N LYS A 108 2.67 -8.66 -15.10
CA LYS A 108 3.12 -9.64 -16.11
C LYS A 108 2.26 -10.91 -16.17
N GLY A 109 1.30 -11.08 -15.27
CA GLY A 109 0.46 -12.27 -15.20
C GLY A 109 -0.99 -12.02 -15.61
N THR A 110 -1.68 -13.07 -16.08
CA THR A 110 -3.14 -13.04 -16.24
C THR A 110 -3.82 -13.09 -14.87
N GLN A 111 -5.05 -12.58 -14.75
CA GLN A 111 -5.82 -12.65 -13.50
C GLN A 111 -5.97 -14.11 -13.00
N SER A 112 -6.27 -15.05 -13.89
CA SER A 112 -6.35 -16.47 -13.53
C SER A 112 -5.03 -17.05 -13.07
N GLY A 113 -3.90 -16.62 -13.67
CA GLY A 113 -2.56 -17.01 -13.25
C GLY A 113 -2.22 -16.47 -11.86
N ARG A 114 -2.51 -15.18 -11.60
CA ARG A 114 -2.32 -14.55 -10.28
C ARG A 114 -3.12 -15.26 -9.20
N ARG A 115 -4.41 -15.53 -9.46
CA ARG A 115 -5.27 -16.26 -8.52
C ARG A 115 -4.73 -17.63 -8.15
N ARG A 116 -4.31 -18.44 -9.14
CA ARG A 116 -3.74 -19.77 -8.91
C ARG A 116 -2.47 -19.68 -8.08
N TRP A 117 -1.58 -18.79 -8.46
CA TRP A 117 -0.30 -18.59 -7.77
C TRP A 117 -0.49 -18.14 -6.32
N MET A 118 -1.33 -17.11 -6.06
CA MET A 118 -1.59 -16.63 -4.70
C MET A 118 -2.31 -17.67 -3.84
N GLY A 119 -3.21 -18.47 -4.44
CA GLY A 119 -3.91 -19.56 -3.74
C GLY A 119 -3.02 -20.73 -3.32
N GLN A 120 -1.77 -20.81 -3.85
CA GLN A 120 -0.82 -21.86 -3.47
C GLN A 120 0.02 -21.50 -2.24
N VAL A 121 0.06 -20.21 -1.86
CA VAL A 121 0.85 -19.72 -0.74
C VAL A 121 0.01 -19.73 0.53
N SER A 122 0.43 -20.52 1.54
CA SER A 122 -0.20 -20.57 2.86
C SER A 122 0.81 -20.15 3.92
N ASN A 123 0.38 -19.27 4.82
CA ASN A 123 1.15 -18.84 5.99
C ASN A 123 2.57 -18.30 5.67
N GLN A 124 2.71 -17.68 4.50
CA GLN A 124 3.91 -16.97 4.08
C GLN A 124 3.53 -15.73 3.26
N PRO A 125 4.42 -14.73 3.14
CA PRO A 125 4.19 -13.60 2.29
C PRO A 125 4.20 -13.96 0.80
N VAL A 126 3.38 -13.25 0.05
CA VAL A 126 3.48 -13.12 -1.40
C VAL A 126 4.10 -11.74 -1.65
N VAL A 127 5.32 -11.71 -2.17
CA VAL A 127 6.02 -10.46 -2.50
C VAL A 127 5.67 -10.04 -3.92
N LEU A 128 5.04 -8.87 -4.05
CA LEU A 128 4.70 -8.25 -5.31
C LEU A 128 5.73 -7.15 -5.61
N LEU A 129 6.40 -7.29 -6.73
CA LEU A 129 7.37 -6.31 -7.24
C LEU A 129 6.74 -5.53 -8.38
N GLU A 130 6.75 -4.21 -8.32
CA GLU A 130 6.40 -3.41 -9.48
C GLU A 130 7.64 -3.24 -10.37
N ALA A 131 7.51 -3.53 -11.67
CA ALA A 131 8.56 -3.24 -12.64
C ALA A 131 8.78 -1.71 -12.71
N ASP A 132 10.03 -1.28 -12.75
CA ASP A 132 10.39 0.12 -12.95
C ASP A 132 9.70 0.66 -14.22
N ARG A 133 8.77 1.61 -14.03
CA ARG A 133 8.02 2.23 -15.14
C ARG A 133 8.89 3.10 -16.04
N ASN A 134 10.09 3.44 -15.58
CA ASN A 134 11.06 4.30 -16.28
C ASN A 134 12.11 3.54 -17.09
N ASP A 135 11.85 2.29 -17.49
CA ASP A 135 12.74 1.58 -18.42
C ASP A 135 12.64 2.22 -19.82
N PRO A 136 13.67 2.96 -20.29
CA PRO A 136 13.66 3.61 -21.61
C PRO A 136 13.49 2.62 -22.75
N SER A 137 13.79 1.33 -22.54
CA SER A 137 13.61 0.28 -23.54
C SER A 137 12.14 -0.03 -23.81
N ALA A 138 11.23 0.32 -22.90
CA ALA A 138 9.78 0.19 -23.08
C ALA A 138 9.19 1.29 -23.98
N ALA A 139 9.92 2.38 -24.24
CA ALA A 139 9.47 3.52 -25.06
C ALA A 139 9.61 3.29 -26.57
N ALA A 140 10.32 2.26 -27.02
CA ALA A 140 10.48 1.95 -28.43
C ALA A 140 9.29 1.16 -28.99
N GLY A 141 8.15 1.85 -29.25
CA GLY A 141 7.05 1.33 -30.09
C GLY A 141 6.04 0.40 -29.42
N GLY A 142 6.08 0.20 -28.10
CA GLY A 142 5.10 -0.60 -27.37
C GLY A 142 3.93 0.25 -26.82
N ARG A 143 2.70 -0.32 -26.81
CA ARG A 143 1.58 0.28 -26.06
C ARG A 143 1.99 0.48 -24.62
N PRO A 144 1.64 1.63 -23.96
CA PRO A 144 1.93 1.85 -22.56
C PRO A 144 1.40 0.67 -21.73
N LYS A 145 2.27 0.03 -20.95
CA LYS A 145 1.86 -1.09 -20.07
C LYS A 145 0.84 -0.55 -19.08
N LYS A 146 -0.34 -1.17 -19.06
CA LYS A 146 -1.38 -0.82 -18.08
C LYS A 146 -0.83 -1.05 -16.67
N ALA A 147 -0.90 -0.04 -15.82
CA ALA A 147 -0.55 -0.17 -14.42
C ALA A 147 -1.39 -1.29 -13.77
N TYR A 148 -0.80 -2.01 -12.81
CA TYR A 148 -1.55 -3.00 -12.04
C TYR A 148 -2.61 -2.30 -11.20
N ASP A 149 -3.82 -2.83 -11.23
CA ASP A 149 -4.92 -2.35 -10.38
C ASP A 149 -4.80 -2.99 -8.99
N TRP A 150 -4.28 -2.22 -8.04
CA TRP A 150 -4.11 -2.66 -6.66
C TRP A 150 -5.44 -2.99 -5.97
N ASP A 151 -6.56 -2.49 -6.49
CA ASP A 151 -7.90 -2.77 -5.95
C ASP A 151 -8.29 -4.24 -6.05
N GLU A 152 -7.68 -4.99 -6.99
CA GLU A 152 -7.84 -6.45 -7.08
C GLU A 152 -7.45 -7.18 -5.76
N LEU A 153 -6.56 -6.58 -4.95
CA LEU A 153 -6.10 -7.20 -3.69
C LEU A 153 -7.10 -7.09 -2.53
N LYS A 154 -8.14 -6.26 -2.64
CA LYS A 154 -9.10 -6.00 -1.55
C LYS A 154 -9.63 -7.27 -0.86
N PRO A 155 -10.05 -8.33 -1.59
CA PRO A 155 -10.57 -9.55 -0.96
C PRO A 155 -9.53 -10.28 -0.11
N LEU A 156 -8.24 -10.24 -0.49
CA LEU A 156 -7.16 -10.97 0.16
C LEU A 156 -6.90 -10.50 1.60
N TYR A 157 -7.23 -9.26 1.89
CA TYR A 157 -7.12 -8.69 3.24
C TYR A 157 -7.94 -9.49 4.28
N ASN A 158 -9.11 -9.96 3.87
CA ASN A 158 -10.00 -10.76 4.70
C ASN A 158 -9.83 -12.28 4.47
N GLY A 159 -8.88 -12.70 3.61
CA GLY A 159 -8.65 -14.11 3.26
C GLY A 159 -9.55 -14.62 2.13
N GLY A 160 -10.27 -13.72 1.44
CA GLY A 160 -11.08 -14.07 0.27
C GLY A 160 -10.25 -14.44 -0.95
N SER A 161 -10.90 -14.94 -1.99
CA SER A 161 -10.26 -15.28 -3.27
C SER A 161 -9.99 -14.02 -4.09
N LEU A 162 -8.91 -14.01 -4.88
CA LEU A 162 -8.64 -12.98 -5.88
C LEU A 162 -9.66 -12.98 -7.03
N GLY A 163 -10.48 -14.02 -7.15
CA GLY A 163 -11.52 -14.12 -8.17
C GLY A 163 -12.14 -15.50 -8.22
N VAL A 164 -13.22 -15.60 -8.96
CA VAL A 164 -14.06 -16.80 -9.13
C VAL A 164 -13.85 -17.38 -10.52
N THR A 165 -13.85 -18.71 -10.65
CA THR A 165 -13.90 -19.38 -11.95
C THR A 165 -14.96 -20.47 -11.92
N GLY A 166 -15.83 -20.48 -12.91
CA GLY A 166 -16.74 -21.62 -13.10
C GLY A 166 -15.97 -22.93 -13.31
N VAL A 167 -16.41 -23.98 -12.67
CA VAL A 167 -15.90 -25.33 -12.90
C VAL A 167 -16.77 -25.98 -13.97
N LYS A 168 -16.15 -26.70 -14.88
CA LYS A 168 -16.89 -27.41 -15.97
C LYS A 168 -17.58 -28.63 -15.38
N THR A 169 -18.75 -28.41 -14.77
CA THR A 169 -19.65 -29.47 -14.21
C THR A 169 -21.06 -29.22 -14.71
N ALA A 170 -21.95 -30.17 -14.43
CA ALA A 170 -23.38 -30.03 -14.76
C ALA A 170 -24.13 -29.08 -13.80
N GLY A 171 -23.48 -28.54 -12.76
CA GLY A 171 -24.03 -27.65 -11.75
C GLY A 171 -23.46 -26.22 -11.81
N ASN A 172 -23.78 -25.41 -10.79
CA ASN A 172 -23.32 -24.04 -10.63
C ASN A 172 -22.04 -23.94 -9.79
N GLU A 173 -21.15 -24.94 -9.86
CA GLU A 173 -19.94 -24.98 -9.03
C GLU A 173 -18.90 -23.97 -9.49
N THR A 174 -18.28 -23.31 -8.50
CA THR A 174 -17.20 -22.32 -8.71
C THR A 174 -15.94 -22.75 -7.98
N TYR A 175 -14.79 -22.35 -8.52
CA TYR A 175 -13.49 -22.50 -7.87
C TYR A 175 -13.04 -21.14 -7.31
N GLU A 176 -13.03 -21.04 -5.99
CA GLU A 176 -12.69 -19.85 -5.24
C GLU A 176 -11.68 -20.19 -4.14
N PRO A 177 -10.38 -20.34 -4.49
CA PRO A 177 -9.38 -20.70 -3.49
C PRO A 177 -9.23 -19.56 -2.48
N PRO A 178 -9.38 -19.83 -1.17
CA PRO A 178 -9.16 -18.82 -0.14
C PRO A 178 -7.68 -18.41 -0.12
N PHE A 179 -7.43 -17.14 0.17
CA PHE A 179 -6.08 -16.63 0.36
C PHE A 179 -5.63 -16.85 1.81
N ARG A 180 -4.59 -17.64 2.00
CA ARG A 180 -4.06 -18.02 3.32
C ARG A 180 -2.71 -17.36 3.63
N GLY A 181 -2.12 -16.68 2.66
CA GLY A 181 -0.86 -15.96 2.82
C GLY A 181 -1.03 -14.52 3.34
N SER A 182 -0.01 -13.72 3.18
CA SER A 182 0.00 -12.28 3.37
C SER A 182 0.56 -11.57 2.13
N ILE A 183 0.37 -10.27 2.01
CA ILE A 183 0.84 -9.48 0.86
C ILE A 183 1.93 -8.51 1.30
N VAL A 184 3.04 -8.53 0.58
CA VAL A 184 4.10 -7.51 0.63
C VAL A 184 4.17 -6.86 -0.75
N ILE A 185 4.07 -5.55 -0.81
CA ILE A 185 4.26 -4.76 -2.03
C ILE A 185 5.60 -4.06 -1.89
N SER A 186 6.59 -4.44 -2.69
CA SER A 186 7.93 -3.83 -2.70
C SER A 186 8.15 -3.08 -3.99
N GLN A 187 8.30 -1.75 -3.88
CA GLN A 187 8.49 -0.86 -5.03
C GLN A 187 9.29 0.39 -4.63
N ASN A 188 9.71 1.19 -5.62
CA ASN A 188 10.46 2.42 -5.35
C ASN A 188 9.53 3.57 -4.95
N ALA A 189 8.39 3.71 -5.61
CA ALA A 189 7.39 4.73 -5.31
C ALA A 189 6.29 4.20 -4.37
N ALA A 190 5.55 5.09 -3.73
CA ALA A 190 4.38 4.72 -2.94
C ALA A 190 3.26 4.13 -3.84
N VAL A 191 2.48 3.21 -3.27
CA VAL A 191 1.28 2.67 -3.94
C VAL A 191 0.30 3.81 -4.23
N SER A 192 -0.01 3.98 -5.51
CA SER A 192 -1.08 4.86 -5.95
C SER A 192 -2.34 4.02 -6.16
N ALA A 193 -3.31 4.15 -5.27
CA ALA A 193 -4.55 3.39 -5.26
C ALA A 193 -5.65 4.16 -4.54
N HIS A 194 -6.89 3.68 -4.64
CA HIS A 194 -8.00 4.23 -3.87
C HIS A 194 -7.78 4.09 -2.34
N GLU A 195 -8.37 4.98 -1.56
CA GLU A 195 -8.34 4.98 -0.09
C GLU A 195 -8.63 3.59 0.49
N ALA A 196 -9.55 2.85 -0.14
CA ALA A 196 -9.90 1.50 0.27
C ALA A 196 -8.71 0.53 0.34
N ILE A 197 -7.72 0.64 -0.55
CA ILE A 197 -6.46 -0.12 -0.47
C ILE A 197 -5.50 0.54 0.49
N LEU A 198 -5.32 1.86 0.40
CA LEU A 198 -4.35 2.59 1.22
C LEU A 198 -4.58 2.36 2.72
N THR A 199 -5.84 2.28 3.15
CA THR A 199 -6.20 1.96 4.55
C THR A 199 -5.84 0.53 4.98
N ARG A 200 -5.55 -0.39 4.05
CA ARG A 200 -5.14 -1.78 4.32
C ARG A 200 -3.63 -1.96 4.42
N LEU A 201 -2.87 -0.94 4.05
CA LEU A 201 -1.42 -0.97 3.98
C LEU A 201 -0.79 -0.43 5.27
N VAL A 202 0.18 -1.13 5.82
CA VAL A 202 1.19 -0.59 6.73
C VAL A 202 2.42 -0.27 5.88
N LYS A 203 2.89 0.97 5.89
CA LYS A 203 3.94 1.44 4.99
C LYS A 203 5.25 1.60 5.73
N VAL A 204 6.28 0.90 5.26
CA VAL A 204 7.67 1.04 5.70
C VAL A 204 8.46 1.69 4.58
N ILE A 205 9.18 2.76 4.89
CA ILE A 205 10.04 3.50 3.93
C ILE A 205 11.49 3.38 4.38
N LEU A 206 12.36 2.86 3.49
CA LEU A 206 13.81 2.92 3.69
C LEU A 206 14.39 4.11 2.94
N MET A 207 15.21 4.90 3.63
CA MET A 207 15.90 6.05 3.07
C MET A 207 17.39 5.73 2.87
N ARG A 208 17.94 6.14 1.75
CA ARG A 208 19.38 5.94 1.46
C ARG A 208 20.27 6.74 2.42
N ALA A 209 19.80 7.88 2.90
CA ALA A 209 20.50 8.72 3.85
C ALA A 209 20.73 8.05 5.23
N GLU A 210 19.98 6.98 5.55
CA GLU A 210 20.14 6.19 6.78
C GLU A 210 21.33 5.21 6.70
N THR A 211 22.03 5.11 5.58
CA THR A 211 23.15 4.16 5.37
C THR A 211 24.48 4.78 5.79
N THR A 212 25.11 4.20 6.83
CA THR A 212 26.45 4.58 7.32
C THR A 212 27.52 3.62 6.78
N PRO A 213 28.84 3.95 6.88
CA PRO A 213 29.91 3.04 6.54
C PRO A 213 29.84 1.71 7.31
N GLU A 214 29.51 1.76 8.60
CA GLU A 214 29.39 0.59 9.48
C GLU A 214 28.21 -0.28 9.06
N SER A 215 27.09 0.33 8.70
CA SER A 215 25.92 -0.42 8.22
C SER A 215 26.17 -1.11 6.88
N ARG A 216 27.04 -0.55 6.01
CA ARG A 216 27.43 -1.22 4.75
C ARG A 216 28.20 -2.50 5.00
N VAL A 217 29.12 -2.50 5.98
CA VAL A 217 29.84 -3.72 6.38
C VAL A 217 28.87 -4.75 6.93
N ALA A 218 27.96 -4.34 7.83
CA ALA A 218 26.95 -5.22 8.40
C ALA A 218 25.98 -5.78 7.34
N ILE A 219 25.61 -4.99 6.33
CA ILE A 219 24.81 -5.44 5.18
C ILE A 219 25.53 -6.58 4.43
N ALA A 220 26.83 -6.39 4.10
CA ALA A 220 27.62 -7.40 3.41
C ALA A 220 27.71 -8.71 4.22
N GLU A 221 27.84 -8.61 5.55
CA GLU A 221 27.84 -9.76 6.43
C GLU A 221 26.47 -10.47 6.47
N LEU A 222 25.35 -9.72 6.49
CA LEU A 222 24.01 -10.30 6.42
C LEU A 222 23.77 -11.02 5.08
N GLU A 223 24.23 -10.46 3.97
CA GLU A 223 24.12 -11.07 2.64
C GLU A 223 24.88 -12.39 2.53
N GLN A 224 26.03 -12.50 3.20
CA GLN A 224 26.85 -13.71 3.21
C GLN A 224 26.29 -14.85 4.08
N MET A 225 25.40 -14.54 5.04
CA MET A 225 24.79 -15.58 5.86
C MET A 225 23.96 -16.53 5.00
N GLN A 226 24.16 -17.82 5.21
CA GLN A 226 23.47 -18.87 4.46
C GLN A 226 22.15 -19.26 5.13
N VAL A 227 21.27 -19.89 4.36
CA VAL A 227 19.96 -20.32 4.84
C VAL A 227 20.06 -21.29 6.01
N GLU A 228 21.07 -22.17 6.02
CA GLU A 228 21.32 -23.13 7.09
C GLU A 228 21.69 -22.47 8.42
N GLN A 229 22.28 -21.27 8.37
CA GLN A 229 22.64 -20.49 9.56
C GLN A 229 21.47 -19.69 10.13
N LEU A 230 20.40 -19.48 9.34
CA LEU A 230 19.32 -18.57 9.67
C LEU A 230 17.98 -19.27 9.86
N SER A 231 17.71 -20.34 9.11
CA SER A 231 16.36 -20.93 9.01
C SER A 231 15.88 -21.67 10.28
N HIS A 232 16.77 -21.93 11.22
CA HIS A 232 16.34 -22.38 12.55
C HIS A 232 15.44 -21.36 13.27
N PHE A 233 15.45 -20.08 12.84
CA PHE A 233 14.49 -19.09 13.30
C PHE A 233 13.05 -19.55 13.08
N MET A 234 12.75 -20.14 11.92
CA MET A 234 11.42 -20.68 11.64
C MET A 234 11.02 -21.79 12.60
N VAL A 235 11.96 -22.62 13.05
CA VAL A 235 11.71 -23.65 14.08
C VAL A 235 11.30 -23.00 15.39
N LYS A 236 12.00 -21.92 15.81
CA LYS A 236 11.66 -21.17 17.02
C LYS A 236 10.24 -20.57 16.95
N VAL A 237 9.86 -20.05 15.79
CA VAL A 237 8.51 -19.51 15.57
C VAL A 237 7.46 -20.60 15.66
N MET A 238 7.65 -21.70 14.93
CA MET A 238 6.65 -22.78 14.84
C MET A 238 6.47 -23.53 16.15
N THR A 239 7.55 -23.72 16.93
CA THR A 239 7.46 -24.38 18.22
C THR A 239 6.74 -23.55 19.28
N GLN A 240 6.61 -22.26 19.07
CA GLN A 240 5.92 -21.32 19.98
C GLN A 240 4.58 -20.83 19.43
N GLU A 241 4.03 -21.43 18.39
CA GLU A 241 2.82 -20.97 17.69
C GLU A 241 1.66 -20.61 18.66
N ALA A 242 1.32 -21.51 19.58
CA ALA A 242 0.24 -21.28 20.55
C ALA A 242 0.52 -20.07 21.45
N GLY A 243 1.76 -19.96 21.98
CA GLY A 243 2.18 -18.84 22.82
C GLY A 243 2.22 -17.52 22.06
N LEU A 244 2.63 -17.53 20.81
CA LEU A 244 2.63 -16.35 19.94
C LEU A 244 1.20 -15.86 19.68
N MET A 245 0.25 -16.77 19.40
CA MET A 245 -1.15 -16.39 19.22
C MET A 245 -1.77 -15.82 20.50
N GLU A 246 -1.47 -16.41 21.67
CA GLU A 246 -1.92 -15.87 22.95
C GLU A 246 -1.35 -14.47 23.21
N CYS A 247 -0.05 -14.29 23.01
CA CYS A 247 0.63 -12.99 23.10
C CYS A 247 -0.02 -11.96 22.18
N PHE A 248 -0.19 -12.30 20.90
CA PHE A 248 -0.81 -11.44 19.91
C PHE A 248 -2.19 -10.96 20.33
N LEU A 249 -3.08 -11.87 20.74
CA LEU A 249 -4.45 -11.54 21.13
C LEU A 249 -4.51 -10.66 22.39
N LYS A 250 -3.63 -10.92 23.36
CA LYS A 250 -3.53 -10.14 24.59
C LYS A 250 -2.98 -8.74 24.32
N ALA A 251 -1.88 -8.63 23.57
CA ALA A 251 -1.20 -7.38 23.29
C ALA A 251 -2.03 -6.45 22.38
N PHE A 252 -2.72 -7.02 21.41
CA PHE A 252 -3.52 -6.26 20.42
C PHE A 252 -4.49 -5.28 21.08
N LYS A 253 -5.25 -5.71 22.09
CA LYS A 253 -6.25 -4.87 22.77
C LYS A 253 -5.63 -3.62 23.39
N GLY A 254 -4.45 -3.76 24.01
CA GLY A 254 -3.72 -2.64 24.61
C GLY A 254 -3.24 -1.65 23.53
N HIS A 255 -2.67 -2.17 22.44
CA HIS A 255 -2.17 -1.35 21.35
C HIS A 255 -3.30 -0.65 20.58
N GLU A 256 -4.42 -1.32 20.36
CA GLU A 256 -5.61 -0.71 19.77
C GLU A 256 -6.11 0.48 20.62
N THR A 257 -6.17 0.31 21.94
CA THR A 257 -6.55 1.40 22.86
C THR A 257 -5.56 2.56 22.79
N THR A 258 -4.27 2.29 22.76
CA THR A 258 -3.21 3.30 22.64
C THR A 258 -3.38 4.11 21.36
N LEU A 259 -3.57 3.45 20.22
CA LEU A 259 -3.73 4.13 18.94
C LEU A 259 -5.03 4.93 18.84
N ARG A 260 -6.12 4.46 19.46
CA ARG A 260 -7.38 5.23 19.57
C ARG A 260 -7.21 6.53 20.36
N GLY A 261 -6.26 6.57 21.28
CA GLY A 261 -5.90 7.78 22.05
C GLY A 261 -5.12 8.82 21.24
N VAL A 262 -4.59 8.47 20.05
CA VAL A 262 -3.85 9.40 19.18
C VAL A 262 -4.84 10.20 18.34
N LYS A 263 -4.94 11.51 18.59
CA LYS A 263 -5.95 12.40 17.98
C LYS A 263 -5.85 12.49 16.46
N GLU A 264 -4.67 12.32 15.91
CA GLU A 264 -4.36 12.37 14.50
C GLU A 264 -4.90 11.17 13.73
N ILE A 265 -5.12 10.02 14.40
CA ILE A 265 -5.54 8.77 13.76
C ILE A 265 -7.05 8.58 13.98
N ARG A 266 -7.83 8.61 12.89
CA ARG A 266 -9.29 8.54 12.93
C ARG A 266 -9.88 7.30 12.26
N VAL A 267 -9.16 6.73 11.29
CA VAL A 267 -9.64 5.60 10.50
C VAL A 267 -9.42 4.30 11.26
N GLU A 268 -10.50 3.63 11.64
CA GLU A 268 -10.50 2.38 12.41
C GLU A 268 -9.62 1.27 11.79
N ARG A 269 -9.54 1.21 10.48
CA ARG A 269 -8.71 0.20 9.80
C ARG A 269 -7.23 0.50 9.96
N ILE A 270 -6.82 1.77 9.98
CA ILE A 270 -5.43 2.17 10.26
C ILE A 270 -5.08 1.80 11.70
N ILE A 271 -5.95 2.14 12.67
CA ILE A 271 -5.78 1.76 14.07
C ILE A 271 -5.58 0.25 14.20
N LYS A 272 -6.48 -0.53 13.63
CA LYS A 272 -6.46 -1.98 13.70
C LYS A 272 -5.19 -2.59 13.10
N ASN A 273 -4.79 -2.15 11.92
CA ASN A 273 -3.63 -2.69 11.21
C ASN A 273 -2.33 -2.40 11.95
N HIS A 274 -2.16 -1.18 12.45
CA HIS A 274 -0.95 -0.81 13.20
C HIS A 274 -0.94 -1.45 14.58
N ALA A 275 -2.09 -1.62 15.25
CA ALA A 275 -2.20 -2.38 16.48
C ALA A 275 -1.83 -3.87 16.30
N GLN A 276 -2.23 -4.48 15.16
CA GLN A 276 -1.78 -5.84 14.82
C GLN A 276 -0.25 -5.88 14.64
N MET A 277 0.35 -4.91 13.96
CA MET A 277 1.80 -4.84 13.81
C MET A 277 2.53 -4.63 15.14
N MET A 278 2.00 -3.78 16.03
CA MET A 278 2.58 -3.61 17.38
C MET A 278 2.52 -4.92 18.19
N ALA A 279 1.40 -5.65 18.12
CA ALA A 279 1.29 -6.96 18.75
C ALA A 279 2.25 -8.00 18.14
N LEU A 280 2.55 -7.92 16.83
CA LEU A 280 3.55 -8.76 16.18
C LEU A 280 4.99 -8.41 16.59
N ILE A 281 5.27 -7.15 16.97
CA ILE A 281 6.56 -6.80 17.61
C ILE A 281 6.69 -7.48 18.97
N ASP A 282 5.61 -7.55 19.76
CA ASP A 282 5.63 -8.28 21.04
C ASP A 282 5.86 -9.78 20.83
N CYS A 283 5.23 -10.35 19.80
CA CYS A 283 5.49 -11.73 19.38
C CYS A 283 6.96 -11.93 18.95
N LEU A 284 7.53 -10.99 18.19
CA LEU A 284 8.93 -11.05 17.77
C LEU A 284 9.88 -11.04 18.98
N ALA A 285 9.58 -10.25 20.00
CA ALA A 285 10.35 -10.20 21.24
C ALA A 285 10.34 -11.52 22.03
N MET A 286 9.36 -12.40 21.82
CA MET A 286 9.35 -13.74 22.42
C MET A 286 10.37 -14.69 21.78
N VAL A 287 10.65 -14.54 20.48
CA VAL A 287 11.55 -15.43 19.72
C VAL A 287 12.92 -14.82 19.45
N CYS A 288 13.05 -13.51 19.60
CA CYS A 288 14.31 -12.75 19.44
C CYS A 288 14.63 -11.97 20.71
N PRO A 289 15.91 -11.86 21.12
CA PRO A 289 16.31 -11.10 22.30
C PRO A 289 16.30 -9.57 22.03
N LEU A 290 15.15 -9.02 21.65
CA LEU A 290 14.97 -7.58 21.56
C LEU A 290 14.97 -6.96 22.96
N THR A 291 15.71 -5.87 23.13
CA THR A 291 15.64 -5.08 24.36
C THR A 291 14.31 -4.35 24.47
N GLN A 292 13.90 -3.99 25.68
CA GLN A 292 12.67 -3.20 25.89
C GLN A 292 12.74 -1.84 25.16
N GLN A 293 13.92 -1.24 25.07
CA GLN A 293 14.14 -0.02 24.29
C GLN A 293 13.84 -0.24 22.82
N GLN A 294 14.38 -1.30 22.21
CA GLN A 294 14.13 -1.64 20.80
C GLN A 294 12.65 -1.90 20.51
N VAL A 295 11.97 -2.61 21.43
CA VAL A 295 10.51 -2.82 21.32
C VAL A 295 9.76 -1.49 21.36
N ASN A 296 10.14 -0.58 22.26
CA ASN A 296 9.51 0.74 22.36
C ASN A 296 9.78 1.60 21.11
N GLU A 297 10.99 1.54 20.55
CA GLU A 297 11.34 2.23 19.28
C GLU A 297 10.49 1.70 18.11
N CYS A 298 10.31 0.37 18.01
CA CYS A 298 9.42 -0.20 16.99
C CYS A 298 7.95 0.25 17.17
N ARG A 299 7.46 0.32 18.39
CA ARG A 299 6.09 0.79 18.66
C ARG A 299 5.94 2.27 18.32
N ALA A 300 6.92 3.12 18.66
CA ALA A 300 6.92 4.54 18.33
C ALA A 300 6.93 4.75 16.80
N GLU A 301 7.76 4.01 16.08
CA GLU A 301 7.81 4.03 14.62
C GLU A 301 6.45 3.63 14.00
N LEU A 302 5.78 2.60 14.51
CA LEU A 302 4.46 2.19 14.06
C LEU A 302 3.37 3.25 14.31
N VAL A 303 3.46 4.01 15.41
CA VAL A 303 2.58 5.17 15.65
C VAL A 303 2.82 6.25 14.60
N SER A 304 4.08 6.58 14.32
CA SER A 304 4.44 7.54 13.26
C SER A 304 3.90 7.11 11.90
N MET A 305 4.11 5.83 11.53
CA MET A 305 3.58 5.27 10.29
C MET A 305 2.05 5.36 10.20
N ALA A 306 1.33 5.16 11.31
CA ALA A 306 -0.12 5.28 11.36
C ALA A 306 -0.59 6.72 11.13
N ILE A 307 0.10 7.69 11.74
CA ILE A 307 -0.16 9.13 11.55
C ILE A 307 0.11 9.52 10.09
N GLU A 308 1.26 9.14 9.55
CA GLU A 308 1.62 9.41 8.16
C GLU A 308 0.61 8.79 7.17
N ARG A 309 0.15 7.56 7.43
CA ARG A 309 -0.89 6.91 6.62
C ARG A 309 -2.22 7.66 6.70
N GLN A 310 -2.61 8.13 7.88
CA GLN A 310 -3.81 8.94 8.06
C GLN A 310 -3.71 10.25 7.27
N PHE A 311 -2.58 10.95 7.33
CA PHE A 311 -2.36 12.15 6.51
C PHE A 311 -2.39 11.84 5.01
N ALA A 312 -1.75 10.76 4.57
CA ALA A 312 -1.69 10.38 3.17
C ALA A 312 -3.08 10.08 2.56
N ILE A 313 -4.00 9.49 3.33
CA ILE A 313 -5.37 9.24 2.86
C ILE A 313 -6.28 10.47 2.99
N SER A 314 -5.93 11.42 3.87
CA SER A 314 -6.68 12.66 4.04
C SER A 314 -6.24 13.73 3.05
N ALA A 315 -5.10 13.54 2.40
CA ALA A 315 -4.60 14.43 1.35
C ALA A 315 -5.27 14.13 0.01
N ASP A 316 -5.46 15.15 -0.78
CA ASP A 316 -5.90 15.00 -2.16
C ASP A 316 -4.86 14.22 -2.99
N HIS A 317 -5.34 13.53 -4.03
CA HIS A 317 -4.46 12.99 -5.07
C HIS A 317 -3.54 14.10 -5.61
N PRO A 318 -2.23 13.86 -5.86
CA PRO A 318 -1.30 14.92 -6.29
C PRO A 318 -1.81 15.76 -7.46
N GLY A 319 -2.46 15.12 -8.44
CA GLY A 319 -3.09 15.85 -9.57
C GLY A 319 -4.30 16.69 -9.16
N VAL A 320 -5.01 16.33 -8.09
CA VAL A 320 -6.11 17.13 -7.52
C VAL A 320 -5.55 18.30 -6.70
N ALA A 321 -4.49 18.06 -5.93
CA ALA A 321 -3.79 19.13 -5.22
C ALA A 321 -3.26 20.18 -6.21
N GLN A 322 -2.56 19.76 -7.27
CA GLN A 322 -2.10 20.63 -8.34
C GLN A 322 -3.25 21.40 -9.01
N PHE A 323 -4.38 20.73 -9.26
CA PHE A 323 -5.59 21.38 -9.80
C PHE A 323 -6.07 22.52 -8.89
N TRP A 324 -6.10 22.29 -7.57
CA TRP A 324 -6.54 23.32 -6.62
C TRP A 324 -5.52 24.45 -6.45
N GLU A 325 -4.23 24.17 -6.51
CA GLU A 325 -3.17 25.20 -6.52
C GLU A 325 -3.33 26.14 -7.73
N VAL A 326 -3.51 25.56 -8.92
CA VAL A 326 -3.74 26.34 -10.14
C VAL A 326 -5.06 27.10 -10.09
N TYR A 327 -6.11 26.49 -9.51
CA TYR A 327 -7.38 27.18 -9.28
C TYR A 327 -7.22 28.40 -8.38
N ASP A 328 -6.57 28.24 -7.24
CA ASP A 328 -6.37 29.31 -6.28
C ASP A 328 -5.51 30.44 -6.87
N TYR A 329 -4.46 30.07 -7.60
CA TYR A 329 -3.61 31.03 -8.32
C TYR A 329 -4.43 31.86 -9.32
N LEU A 330 -5.18 31.21 -10.22
CA LEU A 330 -5.95 31.91 -11.25
C LEU A 330 -7.13 32.71 -10.71
N GLU A 331 -7.78 32.21 -9.64
CA GLU A 331 -8.93 32.92 -9.05
C GLU A 331 -8.45 34.15 -8.25
N ALA A 332 -7.21 34.13 -7.70
CA ALA A 332 -6.60 35.27 -7.01
C ALA A 332 -6.04 36.35 -7.95
N GLU A 333 -5.80 36.03 -9.23
CA GLU A 333 -5.17 36.96 -10.18
C GLU A 333 -6.04 38.18 -10.51
N ARG A 334 -7.36 38.09 -10.29
CA ARG A 334 -8.30 39.22 -10.46
C ARG A 334 -9.29 39.28 -9.32
N ASP A 335 -9.58 40.46 -8.83
CA ASP A 335 -10.56 40.70 -7.75
C ASP A 335 -11.95 40.11 -8.04
N ASP A 336 -12.30 39.98 -9.31
CA ASP A 336 -13.59 39.42 -9.76
C ASP A 336 -13.59 37.89 -9.93
N GLY A 337 -12.43 37.23 -9.87
CA GLY A 337 -12.23 35.83 -10.20
C GLY A 337 -12.48 35.50 -11.69
N VAL A 338 -11.80 34.49 -12.18
CA VAL A 338 -11.86 34.09 -13.62
C VAL A 338 -12.25 32.64 -13.84
N VAL A 339 -12.30 31.82 -12.82
CA VAL A 339 -12.53 30.37 -12.89
C VAL A 339 -13.85 29.95 -12.26
N ASN A 340 -14.23 30.52 -11.12
CA ASN A 340 -15.45 30.15 -10.42
C ASN A 340 -16.68 30.76 -11.08
N HIS A 341 -17.51 29.92 -11.68
CA HIS A 341 -18.78 30.31 -12.31
C HIS A 341 -19.90 30.60 -11.31
N SER A 342 -19.79 30.16 -10.05
CA SER A 342 -20.82 30.31 -9.02
C SER A 342 -20.98 31.78 -8.59
N ARG A 343 -22.23 32.17 -8.31
CA ARG A 343 -22.56 33.40 -7.58
C ARG A 343 -22.66 33.17 -6.08
N ASP A 344 -22.89 31.91 -5.67
CA ASP A 344 -22.91 31.51 -4.26
C ASP A 344 -21.47 31.46 -3.73
N PRO A 345 -21.13 32.26 -2.72
CA PRO A 345 -19.80 32.31 -2.14
C PRO A 345 -19.38 31.01 -1.44
N ASN A 346 -20.34 30.14 -1.08
CA ASN A 346 -20.10 28.84 -0.46
C ASN A 346 -19.81 27.74 -1.47
N LEU A 347 -19.94 28.04 -2.77
CA LEU A 347 -19.78 27.08 -3.84
C LEU A 347 -18.66 27.48 -4.83
N ILE A 348 -17.91 26.50 -5.25
CA ILE A 348 -16.99 26.59 -6.36
C ILE A 348 -17.61 25.82 -7.53
N ALA A 349 -17.84 26.48 -8.66
CA ALA A 349 -18.39 25.88 -9.86
C ALA A 349 -17.42 26.06 -11.03
N ILE A 350 -16.85 24.95 -11.55
CA ILE A 350 -15.79 24.96 -12.55
C ILE A 350 -16.25 24.23 -13.81
N HIS A 351 -16.08 24.87 -14.97
CA HIS A 351 -16.18 24.23 -16.27
C HIS A 351 -14.80 23.71 -16.67
N ILE A 352 -14.58 22.39 -16.51
CA ILE A 352 -13.25 21.75 -16.59
C ILE A 352 -12.52 22.10 -17.91
N ASN A 353 -13.19 22.04 -19.05
CA ASN A 353 -12.52 22.31 -20.33
C ASN A 353 -12.08 23.79 -20.48
N ASP A 354 -12.91 24.74 -19.98
CA ASP A 354 -12.52 26.17 -19.97
C ASP A 354 -11.38 26.42 -18.99
N PHE A 355 -11.38 25.72 -17.87
CA PHE A 355 -10.30 25.82 -16.87
C PHE A 355 -8.96 25.30 -17.40
N VAL A 356 -8.95 24.09 -18.00
CA VAL A 356 -7.72 23.52 -18.59
C VAL A 356 -7.16 24.44 -19.67
N ARG A 357 -8.02 25.04 -20.51
CA ARG A 357 -7.58 26.01 -21.51
C ARG A 357 -7.00 27.26 -20.87
N LEU A 358 -7.66 27.83 -19.86
CA LEU A 358 -7.20 29.02 -19.16
C LEU A 358 -5.85 28.77 -18.46
N ALA A 359 -5.69 27.62 -17.80
CA ALA A 359 -4.43 27.23 -17.19
C ALA A 359 -3.29 27.19 -18.23
N ALA A 360 -3.53 26.60 -19.40
CA ALA A 360 -2.53 26.57 -20.48
C ALA A 360 -2.19 27.98 -21.00
N GLU A 361 -3.16 28.91 -21.12
CA GLU A 361 -2.94 30.32 -21.46
C GLU A 361 -2.01 31.02 -20.45
N HIS A 362 -2.09 30.62 -19.17
CA HIS A 362 -1.25 31.12 -18.06
C HIS A 362 0.01 30.25 -17.80
N ARG A 363 0.36 29.35 -18.73
CA ARG A 363 1.54 28.46 -18.64
C ARG A 363 1.55 27.57 -17.37
N GLN A 364 0.37 27.23 -16.88
CA GLN A 364 0.21 26.30 -15.77
C GLN A 364 -0.03 24.88 -16.30
N GLU A 365 0.72 23.92 -15.80
CA GLU A 365 0.54 22.51 -16.17
C GLU A 365 -0.57 21.89 -15.33
N LEU A 366 -1.45 21.12 -15.97
CA LEU A 366 -2.50 20.36 -15.33
C LEU A 366 -2.51 18.93 -15.87
N PRO A 367 -2.95 17.95 -15.06
CA PRO A 367 -3.29 16.62 -15.53
C PRO A 367 -4.33 16.66 -16.66
N SER A 368 -4.43 15.58 -17.44
CA SER A 368 -5.41 15.52 -18.51
C SER A 368 -6.84 15.73 -17.99
N ALA A 369 -7.72 16.31 -18.80
CA ALA A 369 -9.11 16.50 -18.43
C ALA A 369 -9.85 15.18 -18.13
N SER A 370 -9.40 14.04 -18.68
CA SER A 370 -9.92 12.71 -18.37
C SER A 370 -9.51 12.26 -16.96
N ASP A 371 -8.26 12.47 -16.60
CA ASP A 371 -7.74 12.10 -15.29
C ASP A 371 -8.37 12.96 -14.19
N LEU A 372 -8.48 14.26 -14.44
CA LEU A 372 -9.16 15.18 -13.51
C LEU A 372 -10.62 14.78 -13.27
N ARG A 373 -11.36 14.33 -14.31
CA ARG A 373 -12.73 13.84 -14.14
C ARG A 373 -12.82 12.57 -13.30
N THR A 374 -11.76 11.78 -13.28
CA THR A 374 -11.68 10.56 -12.45
C THR A 374 -11.35 10.89 -10.99
N TRP A 375 -10.45 11.84 -10.74
CA TRP A 375 -9.93 12.09 -9.40
C TRP A 375 -10.68 13.17 -8.60
N LEU A 376 -11.20 14.20 -9.26
CA LEU A 376 -11.88 15.32 -8.60
C LEU A 376 -13.12 14.94 -7.76
N PRO A 377 -13.93 13.90 -8.11
CA PRO A 377 -15.01 13.45 -7.25
C PRO A 377 -14.56 12.99 -5.85
N ASP A 378 -13.31 12.52 -5.74
CA ASP A 378 -12.72 12.03 -4.49
C ASP A 378 -11.87 13.10 -3.78
N SER A 379 -11.97 14.39 -4.17
CA SER A 379 -11.25 15.49 -3.53
C SER A 379 -11.62 15.60 -2.05
N SER A 380 -10.58 15.54 -1.20
CA SER A 380 -10.70 15.66 0.25
C SER A 380 -10.71 17.10 0.72
N SER A 381 -9.98 18.00 0.02
CA SER A 381 -9.84 19.41 0.38
C SER A 381 -11.08 20.23 0.06
N ARG A 382 -11.82 19.85 -1.00
CA ARG A 382 -13.04 20.53 -1.46
C ARG A 382 -14.07 19.51 -1.90
N LYS A 383 -15.07 19.31 -1.07
CA LYS A 383 -16.09 18.25 -1.27
C LYS A 383 -16.85 18.45 -2.57
N TYR A 384 -16.81 17.43 -3.41
CA TYR A 384 -17.58 17.38 -4.65
C TYR A 384 -19.08 17.22 -4.40
N LEU A 385 -19.89 18.08 -5.03
CA LEU A 385 -21.35 18.13 -4.90
C LEU A 385 -22.10 17.67 -6.16
N GLY A 386 -21.36 17.30 -7.20
CA GLY A 386 -21.92 16.82 -8.46
C GLY A 386 -21.80 17.81 -9.62
N GLN A 387 -22.28 17.38 -10.79
CA GLN A 387 -22.36 18.24 -11.98
C GLN A 387 -23.72 18.90 -12.06
N ARG A 388 -23.73 20.23 -12.22
CA ARG A 388 -24.97 21.02 -12.28
C ARG A 388 -24.87 22.09 -13.37
N ALA A 389 -26.02 22.48 -13.89
CA ALA A 389 -26.16 23.70 -14.70
C ALA A 389 -26.11 24.91 -13.75
N VAL A 390 -25.20 25.85 -14.02
CA VAL A 390 -24.96 27.04 -13.18
C VAL A 390 -25.11 28.29 -14.06
N ASN A 391 -25.82 29.29 -13.56
CA ASN A 391 -25.85 30.62 -14.19
C ASN A 391 -24.52 31.32 -13.90
N SER A 392 -23.70 31.40 -14.92
CA SER A 392 -22.29 31.77 -14.83
C SER A 392 -22.09 33.28 -14.69
N ARG A 393 -21.55 33.72 -13.55
CA ARG A 393 -21.12 35.12 -13.36
C ARG A 393 -20.05 35.53 -14.37
N ILE A 394 -19.21 34.59 -14.80
CA ILE A 394 -18.14 34.83 -15.79
C ILE A 394 -18.73 35.07 -17.18
N ARG A 395 -19.65 34.20 -17.63
CA ARG A 395 -20.31 34.34 -18.96
C ARG A 395 -21.14 35.61 -19.04
N GLU A 396 -21.82 35.97 -17.98
CA GLU A 396 -22.59 37.21 -17.92
C GLU A 396 -21.69 38.44 -18.09
N ARG A 397 -20.59 38.50 -17.38
CA ARG A 397 -19.59 39.56 -17.48
C ARG A 397 -18.97 39.63 -18.89
N GLN A 398 -18.62 38.48 -19.45
CA GLN A 398 -18.09 38.40 -20.82
C GLN A 398 -19.11 38.91 -21.86
N ASN A 399 -20.38 38.63 -21.67
CA ASN A 399 -21.44 39.12 -22.56
C ASN A 399 -21.66 40.62 -22.42
N GLN A 400 -21.60 41.17 -21.19
CA GLN A 400 -21.66 42.62 -20.96
C GLN A 400 -20.49 43.37 -21.67
N GLN A 401 -19.30 42.80 -21.69
CA GLN A 401 -18.12 43.39 -22.34
C GLN A 401 -18.17 43.31 -23.87
N ARG A 402 -18.86 42.34 -24.44
CA ARG A 402 -18.96 42.08 -25.89
C ARG A 402 -20.06 42.86 -26.62
N GLY A 403 -20.97 43.48 -25.89
CA GLY A 403 -22.17 44.09 -26.45
C GLY A 403 -23.14 43.07 -27.07
N PHE A 404 -23.86 43.42 -28.15
CA PHE A 404 -24.88 42.56 -28.72
C PHE A 404 -24.38 41.46 -29.70
N ASP A 405 -23.09 41.43 -30.00
CA ASP A 405 -22.52 40.49 -30.96
C ASP A 405 -21.95 39.25 -30.28
N ASN A 406 -22.32 38.05 -30.78
CA ASN A 406 -21.80 36.73 -30.32
C ASN A 406 -22.00 36.44 -28.82
N LEU A 407 -23.20 36.65 -28.30
CA LEU A 407 -23.54 36.31 -26.92
C LEU A 407 -23.41 34.80 -26.65
N LYS A 408 -22.70 34.42 -25.60
CA LYS A 408 -22.60 33.03 -25.15
C LYS A 408 -23.74 32.69 -24.18
N PRO A 409 -24.23 31.43 -24.16
CA PRO A 409 -25.21 31.00 -23.16
C PRO A 409 -24.70 31.28 -21.73
N ILE A 410 -25.56 31.94 -20.91
CA ILE A 410 -25.22 32.25 -19.53
C ILE A 410 -25.14 30.99 -18.67
N THR A 411 -25.99 29.99 -18.98
CA THR A 411 -26.00 28.71 -18.26
C THR A 411 -24.89 27.80 -18.76
N VAL A 412 -24.06 27.31 -17.82
CA VAL A 412 -22.91 26.43 -18.08
C VAL A 412 -22.97 25.21 -17.18
N ARG A 413 -22.71 24.01 -17.72
CA ARG A 413 -22.62 22.79 -16.91
C ARG A 413 -21.26 22.74 -16.23
N CYS A 414 -21.26 22.89 -14.91
CA CYS A 414 -20.07 22.94 -14.08
C CYS A 414 -19.99 21.75 -13.12
N TRP A 415 -18.76 21.45 -12.73
CA TRP A 415 -18.44 20.64 -11.57
C TRP A 415 -18.51 21.54 -10.35
N VAL A 416 -19.30 21.12 -9.34
CA VAL A 416 -19.59 21.96 -8.18
C VAL A 416 -18.98 21.35 -6.93
N PHE A 417 -18.29 22.18 -6.15
CA PHE A 417 -17.61 21.82 -4.91
C PHE A 417 -18.00 22.77 -3.78
N GLU A 418 -17.84 22.33 -2.53
CA GLU A 418 -17.93 23.23 -1.36
C GLU A 418 -16.71 24.14 -1.34
N ASN A 419 -16.90 25.42 -0.95
CA ASN A 419 -15.83 26.39 -0.79
C ASN A 419 -15.41 26.45 0.69
N PRO A 420 -14.24 25.90 1.09
CA PRO A 420 -13.82 25.86 2.49
C PRO A 420 -13.43 27.26 3.04
N ASN A 421 -13.04 28.21 2.19
CA ASN A 421 -12.43 29.46 2.61
C ASN A 421 -13.40 30.48 3.23
N ARG A 422 -14.70 30.20 3.36
CA ARG A 422 -15.68 31.12 3.96
C ARG A 422 -16.41 30.64 5.22
N ARG A 423 -16.14 29.42 5.71
CA ARG A 423 -16.66 29.01 7.04
C ARG A 423 -16.03 29.75 8.23
N GLY A 424 -14.94 30.55 8.01
CA GLY A 424 -14.19 31.23 9.06
C GLY A 424 -14.73 32.59 9.50
N ASN A 425 -15.74 33.19 8.86
CA ASN A 425 -16.23 34.54 9.21
C ASN A 425 -17.61 34.55 9.91
N ALA A 426 -18.14 33.39 10.33
CA ALA A 426 -19.45 33.34 11.00
C ALA A 426 -19.37 33.11 12.53
N GLU A 427 -18.19 33.03 13.13
CA GLU A 427 -18.02 32.84 14.58
C GLU A 427 -17.28 33.98 15.31
N THR A 428 -17.23 35.19 14.72
CA THR A 428 -16.82 36.38 15.44
C THR A 428 -17.84 37.50 15.17
N ASN A 429 -18.97 37.43 15.85
CA ASN A 429 -19.77 38.58 16.32
C ASN A 429 -20.65 38.13 17.49
#